data_3025a074ffeaf6a3c745d932253960be
#
_entry.id   3025a074ffeaf6a3c745d932253960be
#
_cell.length_a   1.000
_cell.length_b   1.000
_cell.length_c   1.000
_cell.angle_alpha   90.00
_cell.angle_beta   90.00
_cell.angle_gamma   90.00
#
_symmetry.space_group_name_H-M   'P 1'
#
loop_
_entity.id
_entity.type
_entity.pdbx_description
1 polymer ?
#
loop_
_entity_poly.entity_id
_entity_poly.type
_entity_poly.pdbx_seq_one_letter_code
_entity_poly.pdbx_strand_id
1 'polypeptide(L)'
;MNTLGDFMDRRSVLRNSGIVGILAAGAAPAVHAEQTVRWSLTSSFPRNLDTFFGAAEMFAKQVKALSGGKFEIATHAGGELTPALAVVDAVQHGTVECCHTAPYYFYDKNPAFALGCAVPFGLNSRQMTAWMYEGNGLKLMRAFYAKYNIISFPMGNTGAQMGGWFRKEIKSIQDLTGLKFRISNLAGKVVEKFGVIPQTLAGGDIYAALEDGRIDAAEWVGPYDDLKLGLNKVAPYYYYPGWWEGGPQLDLYVNRKAYDSLSAENKAIIEVAASYAHVDMQAKYDGRNSNALKQLVGAGTKLRPFPADVMTASFKEANLIYEELNRKNDDWRRIYADFVKFRADSNLWFRFTEARFDSFMQSQKL
;
A
#
# COMPACT_ATOMS: atom_id res chain seq x y z
N MET A 1 96.18 15.51 -37.09
CA MET A 1 95.93 15.23 -38.53
C MET A 1 94.40 15.03 -38.63
N ASN A 2 93.75 16.04 -39.09
CA ASN A 2 92.73 16.14 -40.14
C ASN A 2 91.65 15.05 -40.06
N THR A 3 90.38 15.34 -40.06
CA THR A 3 89.59 16.28 -40.91
C THR A 3 88.15 16.29 -40.53
N LEU A 4 87.60 17.46 -40.56
CA LEU A 4 86.45 17.94 -41.29
C LEU A 4 85.13 17.10 -41.17
N GLY A 5 84.26 17.68 -40.54
CA GLY A 5 82.92 17.99 -40.53
C GLY A 5 82.13 17.84 -41.82
N ASP A 6 80.98 17.26 -41.73
CA ASP A 6 79.94 17.44 -42.75
C ASP A 6 78.69 18.00 -42.12
N PHE A 7 78.36 19.20 -42.52
CA PHE A 7 77.14 19.91 -42.15
C PHE A 7 75.95 19.30 -42.92
N MET A 8 75.16 18.49 -42.27
CA MET A 8 73.87 18.13 -42.85
C MET A 8 72.93 19.32 -42.78
N ASP A 9 72.56 19.83 -43.94
CA ASP A 9 71.65 20.87 -44.18
C ASP A 9 70.27 20.53 -43.65
N ARG A 10 69.79 21.31 -42.68
CA ARG A 10 68.49 21.20 -42.03
C ARG A 10 67.31 21.33 -43.01
N ARG A 11 67.49 21.69 -44.25
CA ARG A 11 66.45 21.88 -45.27
C ARG A 11 66.13 20.58 -46.06
N SER A 12 66.97 19.56 -46.03
CA SER A 12 66.70 18.31 -46.76
C SER A 12 65.89 17.29 -45.96
N VAL A 13 65.80 17.43 -44.65
CA VAL A 13 65.02 16.56 -43.76
C VAL A 13 63.49 16.83 -43.83
N LEU A 14 63.10 18.00 -44.33
CA LEU A 14 61.65 18.41 -44.35
C LEU A 14 60.97 18.04 -45.69
N ARG A 15 61.67 17.37 -46.62
CA ARG A 15 61.09 17.08 -47.97
C ARG A 15 60.67 15.64 -48.19
N ASN A 16 61.05 14.71 -47.29
CA ASN A 16 60.70 13.32 -47.40
C ASN A 16 59.93 12.69 -46.24
N SER A 17 59.36 13.52 -45.35
CA SER A 17 58.39 13.05 -44.37
C SER A 17 57.05 13.02 -45.06
N GLY A 18 56.79 11.95 -45.76
CA GLY A 18 55.45 11.62 -46.23
C GLY A 18 54.48 11.64 -45.05
N ILE A 19 53.48 12.47 -45.17
CA ILE A 19 52.37 12.57 -44.25
C ILE A 19 51.66 11.22 -44.25
N VAL A 20 51.98 10.32 -43.33
CA VAL A 20 51.08 9.27 -42.86
C VAL A 20 50.34 9.92 -41.68
N GLY A 21 49.37 10.73 -41.98
CA GLY A 21 48.38 11.17 -41.04
C GLY A 21 47.55 9.96 -40.67
N ILE A 22 47.91 9.25 -39.61
CA ILE A 22 47.00 8.36 -38.91
C ILE A 22 46.00 9.28 -38.24
N LEU A 23 44.88 9.49 -38.90
CA LEU A 23 43.61 9.91 -38.27
C LEU A 23 43.27 8.77 -37.29
N ALA A 24 43.86 8.80 -36.09
CA ALA A 24 43.28 8.20 -34.93
C ALA A 24 41.96 8.99 -34.69
N ALA A 25 40.93 8.66 -35.45
CA ALA A 25 39.57 8.94 -35.07
C ALA A 25 39.39 8.23 -33.74
N GLY A 26 39.66 8.96 -32.67
CA GLY A 26 39.23 8.55 -31.34
C GLY A 26 37.70 8.30 -31.44
N ALA A 27 37.35 7.04 -31.50
CA ALA A 27 36.00 6.66 -31.22
C ALA A 27 35.74 7.13 -29.78
N ALA A 28 35.22 8.34 -29.62
CA ALA A 28 34.62 8.74 -28.39
C ALA A 28 33.62 7.59 -28.07
N PRO A 29 33.67 6.99 -26.89
CA PRO A 29 32.67 6.00 -26.54
C PRO A 29 31.32 6.70 -26.79
N ALA A 30 30.50 6.12 -27.67
CA ALA A 30 29.15 6.58 -27.84
C ALA A 30 28.53 6.50 -26.45
N VAL A 31 28.38 7.64 -25.80
CA VAL A 31 27.55 7.75 -24.60
C VAL A 31 26.17 7.42 -25.12
N HIS A 32 25.81 6.14 -25.07
CA HIS A 32 24.42 5.75 -25.20
C HIS A 32 23.72 6.52 -24.10
N ALA A 33 23.02 7.59 -24.44
CA ALA A 33 22.10 8.25 -23.55
C ALA A 33 21.16 7.15 -23.07
N GLU A 34 21.34 6.72 -21.84
CA GLU A 34 20.55 5.67 -21.22
C GLU A 34 19.11 6.13 -21.30
N GLN A 35 18.27 5.39 -22.00
CA GLN A 35 16.91 5.80 -22.31
C GLN A 35 16.14 5.93 -20.99
N THR A 36 15.64 7.12 -20.69
CA THR A 36 14.84 7.38 -19.48
C THR A 36 13.61 6.49 -19.49
N VAL A 37 13.44 5.67 -18.46
CA VAL A 37 12.23 4.89 -18.24
C VAL A 37 11.14 5.82 -17.73
N ARG A 38 9.96 5.76 -18.33
CA ARG A 38 8.81 6.57 -17.89
C ARG A 38 7.60 5.70 -17.71
N TRP A 39 7.01 5.74 -16.52
CA TRP A 39 5.82 5.00 -16.16
C TRP A 39 4.71 5.93 -15.67
N SER A 40 3.48 5.44 -15.74
CA SER A 40 2.31 6.01 -15.08
C SER A 40 1.87 5.10 -13.94
N LEU A 41 1.66 5.71 -12.76
CA LEU A 41 1.06 5.07 -11.61
C LEU A 41 -0.34 5.64 -11.39
N THR A 42 -1.36 4.78 -11.42
CA THR A 42 -2.72 5.15 -11.00
C THR A 42 -2.99 4.70 -9.56
N SER A 43 -3.64 5.52 -8.75
CA SER A 43 -3.95 5.21 -7.36
C SER A 43 -5.44 4.98 -7.16
N SER A 44 -5.81 4.16 -6.18
CA SER A 44 -7.20 4.05 -5.72
C SER A 44 -7.63 5.23 -4.82
N PHE A 45 -6.72 6.12 -4.47
CA PHE A 45 -6.94 7.10 -3.42
C PHE A 45 -6.96 8.53 -3.96
N PRO A 46 -7.75 9.43 -3.31
CA PRO A 46 -7.85 10.82 -3.71
C PRO A 46 -6.57 11.60 -3.31
N ARG A 47 -6.28 12.65 -4.05
CA ARG A 47 -5.04 13.44 -3.94
C ARG A 47 -4.89 14.17 -2.59
N ASN A 48 -5.98 14.51 -1.93
CA ASN A 48 -5.97 15.22 -0.65
C ASN A 48 -5.52 14.35 0.54
N LEU A 49 -5.40 13.04 0.37
CA LEU A 49 -4.90 12.12 1.39
C LEU A 49 -3.38 11.94 1.23
N ASP A 50 -2.60 12.79 1.90
CA ASP A 50 -1.13 12.80 1.86
C ASP A 50 -0.47 11.62 2.61
N THR A 51 -1.27 10.74 3.19
CA THR A 51 -0.92 9.41 3.68
C THR A 51 -0.99 8.40 2.54
N PHE A 52 -2.18 8.12 2.03
CA PHE A 52 -2.40 7.17 0.94
C PHE A 52 -1.79 7.65 -0.38
N PHE A 53 -2.29 8.75 -0.94
CA PHE A 53 -1.75 9.26 -2.21
C PHE A 53 -0.31 9.72 -2.05
N GLY A 54 0.03 10.28 -0.87
CA GLY A 54 1.39 10.65 -0.53
C GLY A 54 2.39 9.50 -0.53
N ALA A 55 1.96 8.25 -0.31
CA ALA A 55 2.84 7.08 -0.47
C ALA A 55 3.18 6.83 -1.95
N ALA A 56 2.23 7.01 -2.87
CA ALA A 56 2.50 6.93 -4.31
C ALA A 56 3.46 8.03 -4.77
N GLU A 57 3.28 9.26 -4.26
CA GLU A 57 4.20 10.38 -4.54
C GLU A 57 5.59 10.14 -3.95
N MET A 58 5.66 9.61 -2.71
CA MET A 58 6.93 9.27 -2.07
C MET A 58 7.66 8.17 -2.84
N PHE A 59 6.97 7.12 -3.27
CA PHE A 59 7.53 6.08 -4.11
C PHE A 59 8.12 6.66 -5.41
N ALA A 60 7.36 7.45 -6.15
CA ALA A 60 7.81 8.08 -7.40
C ALA A 60 9.03 8.99 -7.18
N LYS A 61 9.03 9.76 -6.08
CA LYS A 61 10.16 10.61 -5.67
C LYS A 61 11.43 9.78 -5.40
N GLN A 62 11.29 8.66 -4.67
CA GLN A 62 12.43 7.78 -4.37
C GLN A 62 12.96 7.10 -5.62
N VAL A 63 12.08 6.60 -6.51
CA VAL A 63 12.49 6.01 -7.79
C VAL A 63 13.31 7.01 -8.62
N LYS A 64 12.83 8.25 -8.74
CA LYS A 64 13.56 9.30 -9.46
C LYS A 64 14.91 9.62 -8.81
N ALA A 65 14.96 9.75 -7.50
CA ALA A 65 16.19 10.07 -6.77
C ALA A 65 17.23 8.94 -6.88
N LEU A 66 16.83 7.69 -6.65
CA LEU A 66 17.71 6.52 -6.68
C LEU A 66 18.24 6.22 -8.09
N SER A 67 17.45 6.51 -9.12
CA SER A 67 17.87 6.33 -10.53
C SER A 67 18.66 7.50 -11.11
N GLY A 68 18.95 8.55 -10.33
CA GLY A 68 19.57 9.77 -10.84
C GLY A 68 18.72 10.47 -11.92
N GLY A 69 17.40 10.32 -11.87
CA GLY A 69 16.45 10.89 -12.85
C GLY A 69 16.25 10.04 -14.10
N LYS A 70 16.86 8.86 -14.20
CA LYS A 70 16.73 7.96 -15.35
C LYS A 70 15.45 7.11 -15.33
N PHE A 71 14.74 7.07 -14.21
CA PHE A 71 13.44 6.43 -14.08
C PHE A 71 12.47 7.41 -13.43
N GLU A 72 11.43 7.78 -14.18
CA GLU A 72 10.41 8.72 -13.73
C GLU A 72 9.04 8.05 -13.72
N ILE A 73 8.26 8.31 -12.67
CA ILE A 73 6.89 7.80 -12.53
C ILE A 73 5.94 8.97 -12.32
N ALA A 74 5.00 9.15 -13.24
CA ALA A 74 3.91 10.11 -13.09
C ALA A 74 2.79 9.50 -12.23
N THR A 75 2.39 10.20 -11.16
CA THR A 75 1.36 9.73 -10.22
C THR A 75 0.00 10.36 -10.52
N HIS A 76 -1.04 9.55 -10.57
CA HIS A 76 -2.41 9.94 -10.86
C HIS A 76 -3.34 9.45 -9.75
N ALA A 77 -4.18 10.33 -9.23
CA ALA A 77 -5.16 9.99 -8.20
C ALA A 77 -6.31 9.14 -8.76
N GLY A 78 -7.06 8.54 -7.85
CA GLY A 78 -8.23 7.74 -8.23
C GLY A 78 -9.25 8.58 -9.01
N GLY A 79 -9.62 8.10 -10.18
CA GLY A 79 -10.52 8.79 -11.11
C GLY A 79 -9.81 9.64 -12.19
N GLU A 80 -8.50 9.91 -12.09
CA GLU A 80 -7.79 10.72 -13.10
C GLU A 80 -7.48 9.92 -14.38
N LEU A 81 -6.99 8.69 -14.28
CA LEU A 81 -6.74 7.80 -15.43
C LEU A 81 -7.73 6.65 -15.49
N THR A 82 -8.09 6.12 -14.32
CA THR A 82 -8.98 4.98 -14.17
C THR A 82 -9.90 5.20 -12.98
N PRO A 83 -11.12 4.63 -12.96
CA PRO A 83 -11.92 4.61 -11.75
C PRO A 83 -11.12 4.01 -10.57
N ALA A 84 -11.28 4.57 -9.38
CA ALA A 84 -10.50 4.22 -8.19
C ALA A 84 -10.48 2.71 -7.84
N LEU A 85 -11.57 2.00 -8.12
CA LEU A 85 -11.73 0.55 -7.87
C LEU A 85 -11.45 -0.32 -9.10
N ALA A 86 -10.97 0.26 -10.22
CA ALA A 86 -10.62 -0.45 -11.44
C ALA A 86 -9.10 -0.45 -11.75
N VAL A 87 -8.27 0.05 -10.82
CA VAL A 87 -6.83 0.22 -11.04
C VAL A 87 -6.09 -1.10 -11.29
N VAL A 88 -6.54 -2.20 -10.68
CA VAL A 88 -5.96 -3.53 -10.90
C VAL A 88 -6.21 -4.02 -12.33
N ASP A 89 -7.40 -3.77 -12.88
CA ASP A 89 -7.71 -4.13 -14.26
C ASP A 89 -6.81 -3.37 -15.25
N ALA A 90 -6.57 -2.09 -14.99
CA ALA A 90 -5.68 -1.27 -15.83
C ALA A 90 -4.24 -1.82 -15.85
N VAL A 91 -3.70 -2.21 -14.67
CA VAL A 91 -2.37 -2.84 -14.57
C VAL A 91 -2.37 -4.23 -15.21
N GLN A 92 -3.38 -5.06 -14.94
CA GLN A 92 -3.50 -6.40 -15.48
C GLN A 92 -3.43 -6.41 -17.01
N HIS A 93 -4.14 -5.46 -17.66
CA HIS A 93 -4.18 -5.32 -19.12
C HIS A 93 -3.01 -4.51 -19.70
N GLY A 94 -2.17 -3.91 -18.84
CA GLY A 94 -1.04 -3.08 -19.28
C GLY A 94 -1.42 -1.71 -19.83
N THR A 95 -2.60 -1.19 -19.46
CA THR A 95 -3.02 0.18 -19.78
C THR A 95 -2.18 1.21 -19.04
N VAL A 96 -1.74 0.87 -17.84
CA VAL A 96 -0.73 1.59 -17.03
C VAL A 96 0.29 0.60 -16.51
N GLU A 97 1.50 1.07 -16.23
CA GLU A 97 2.59 0.21 -15.77
C GLU A 97 2.39 -0.25 -14.32
N CYS A 98 1.83 0.61 -13.46
CA CYS A 98 1.64 0.26 -12.06
C CYS A 98 0.46 0.99 -11.40
N CYS A 99 0.03 0.46 -10.26
CA CYS A 99 -0.96 1.13 -9.41
C CYS A 99 -0.64 0.98 -7.93
N HIS A 100 -1.20 1.88 -7.12
CA HIS A 100 -1.18 1.83 -5.66
C HIS A 100 -2.61 1.66 -5.13
N THR A 101 -2.85 0.60 -4.35
CA THR A 101 -4.20 0.21 -3.95
C THR A 101 -4.22 -0.62 -2.66
N ALA A 102 -5.42 -0.81 -2.11
CA ALA A 102 -5.69 -1.79 -1.06
C ALA A 102 -6.14 -3.11 -1.71
N PRO A 103 -5.38 -4.21 -1.55
CA PRO A 103 -5.70 -5.49 -2.18
C PRO A 103 -7.12 -5.99 -1.95
N TYR A 104 -7.71 -5.80 -0.79
CA TYR A 104 -9.06 -6.28 -0.48
C TYR A 104 -10.18 -5.63 -1.31
N TYR A 105 -9.94 -4.49 -1.98
CA TYR A 105 -10.91 -3.92 -2.92
C TYR A 105 -11.26 -4.86 -4.07
N PHE A 106 -10.42 -5.84 -4.33
CA PHE A 106 -10.58 -6.82 -5.40
C PHE A 106 -11.05 -8.19 -4.90
N TYR A 107 -11.66 -8.22 -3.70
CA TYR A 107 -12.23 -9.42 -3.10
C TYR A 107 -13.20 -10.16 -4.03
N ASP A 108 -14.03 -9.44 -4.77
CA ASP A 108 -15.02 -10.02 -5.69
C ASP A 108 -14.36 -10.69 -6.92
N LYS A 109 -13.13 -10.31 -7.29
CA LYS A 109 -12.34 -11.05 -8.29
C LYS A 109 -11.87 -12.38 -7.73
N ASN A 110 -11.35 -12.38 -6.52
CA ASN A 110 -10.94 -13.55 -5.78
C ASN A 110 -10.74 -13.18 -4.30
N PRO A 111 -11.41 -13.87 -3.35
CA PRO A 111 -11.27 -13.60 -1.93
C PRO A 111 -9.82 -13.56 -1.41
N ALA A 112 -8.91 -14.30 -2.04
CA ALA A 112 -7.51 -14.34 -1.64
C ALA A 112 -6.78 -12.98 -1.73
N PHE A 113 -7.30 -12.01 -2.49
CA PHE A 113 -6.79 -10.64 -2.48
C PHE A 113 -6.79 -10.02 -1.08
N ALA A 114 -7.81 -10.33 -0.25
CA ALA A 114 -7.90 -9.79 1.11
C ALA A 114 -6.71 -10.19 1.99
N LEU A 115 -6.13 -11.37 1.79
CA LEU A 115 -4.98 -11.86 2.56
C LEU A 115 -3.71 -11.02 2.33
N GLY A 116 -3.61 -10.31 1.22
CA GLY A 116 -2.52 -9.36 0.94
C GLY A 116 -2.70 -8.00 1.60
N CYS A 117 -3.85 -7.73 2.21
CA CYS A 117 -4.17 -6.46 2.85
C CYS A 117 -4.50 -6.62 4.34
N ALA A 118 -5.73 -6.98 4.62
CA ALA A 118 -6.23 -7.25 5.96
C ALA A 118 -7.44 -8.19 5.90
N VAL A 119 -7.62 -8.96 6.95
CA VAL A 119 -8.81 -9.77 7.19
C VAL A 119 -9.29 -9.55 8.63
N PRO A 120 -10.59 -9.63 8.91
CA PRO A 120 -11.11 -9.50 10.27
C PRO A 120 -10.35 -10.33 11.30
N PHE A 121 -9.93 -9.72 12.41
CA PHE A 121 -9.13 -10.36 13.46
C PHE A 121 -7.83 -11.00 12.94
N GLY A 122 -7.26 -10.45 11.88
CA GLY A 122 -6.03 -10.91 11.23
C GLY A 122 -4.75 -10.49 11.94
N LEU A 123 -3.73 -10.20 11.13
CA LEU A 123 -2.44 -9.69 11.59
C LEU A 123 -2.52 -8.18 11.88
N ASN A 124 -1.77 -7.71 12.87
CA ASN A 124 -1.49 -6.29 13.01
C ASN A 124 -0.38 -5.86 12.02
N SER A 125 -0.10 -4.55 11.94
CA SER A 125 0.86 -4.01 10.96
C SER A 125 2.24 -4.64 11.05
N ARG A 126 2.76 -4.80 12.28
CA ARG A 126 4.08 -5.38 12.50
C ARG A 126 4.12 -6.87 12.17
N GLN A 127 3.06 -7.62 12.50
CA GLN A 127 2.91 -9.02 12.13
C GLN A 127 2.77 -9.18 10.61
N MET A 128 2.02 -8.29 9.94
CA MET A 128 1.85 -8.32 8.49
C MET A 128 3.19 -8.09 7.77
N THR A 129 3.95 -7.09 8.20
CA THR A 129 5.29 -6.83 7.68
C THR A 129 6.22 -8.03 7.90
N ALA A 130 6.20 -8.64 9.09
CA ALA A 130 7.01 -9.82 9.38
C ALA A 130 6.60 -11.03 8.53
N TRP A 131 5.30 -11.25 8.32
CA TRP A 131 4.81 -12.32 7.45
C TRP A 131 5.22 -12.14 6.00
N MET A 132 5.20 -10.89 5.50
CA MET A 132 5.60 -10.59 4.13
C MET A 132 7.10 -10.76 3.92
N TYR A 133 7.96 -10.24 4.79
CA TYR A 133 9.41 -10.17 4.55
C TYR A 133 10.19 -11.37 5.10
N GLU A 134 9.78 -11.95 6.24
CA GLU A 134 10.47 -13.08 6.89
C GLU A 134 9.65 -14.38 6.87
N GLY A 135 8.32 -14.28 6.68
CA GLY A 135 7.45 -15.43 6.46
C GLY A 135 7.33 -15.79 4.98
N ASN A 136 6.27 -16.55 4.68
CA ASN A 136 5.98 -16.93 3.28
C ASN A 136 5.05 -15.94 2.56
N GLY A 137 4.62 -14.85 3.22
CA GLY A 137 3.58 -13.96 2.73
C GLY A 137 3.85 -13.41 1.34
N LEU A 138 4.99 -12.75 1.14
CA LEU A 138 5.34 -12.16 -0.15
C LEU A 138 5.45 -13.21 -1.26
N LYS A 139 6.04 -14.37 -0.98
CA LYS A 139 6.16 -15.48 -1.94
C LYS A 139 4.78 -16.02 -2.36
N LEU A 140 3.89 -16.23 -1.39
CA LEU A 140 2.55 -16.75 -1.63
C LEU A 140 1.68 -15.75 -2.39
N MET A 141 1.72 -14.47 -1.99
CA MET A 141 0.95 -13.42 -2.64
C MET A 141 1.46 -13.12 -4.05
N ARG A 142 2.79 -13.08 -4.27
CA ARG A 142 3.35 -12.93 -5.63
C ARG A 142 2.99 -14.09 -6.56
N ALA A 143 2.96 -15.33 -6.04
CA ALA A 143 2.50 -16.49 -6.81
C ALA A 143 1.00 -16.41 -7.15
N PHE A 144 0.19 -15.85 -6.26
CA PHE A 144 -1.23 -15.60 -6.50
C PHE A 144 -1.43 -14.48 -7.53
N TYR A 145 -0.80 -13.32 -7.35
CA TYR A 145 -0.94 -12.15 -8.24
C TYR A 145 -0.38 -12.39 -9.64
N ALA A 146 0.56 -13.32 -9.80
CA ALA A 146 1.06 -13.72 -11.12
C ALA A 146 -0.04 -14.23 -12.06
N LYS A 147 -1.13 -14.81 -11.52
CA LYS A 147 -2.32 -15.22 -12.28
C LYS A 147 -3.06 -14.05 -12.92
N TYR A 148 -2.84 -12.85 -12.41
CA TYR A 148 -3.42 -11.58 -12.85
C TYR A 148 -2.39 -10.71 -13.61
N ASN A 149 -1.28 -11.31 -14.09
CA ASN A 149 -0.22 -10.58 -14.78
C ASN A 149 0.41 -9.44 -13.94
N ILE A 150 0.50 -9.64 -12.62
CA ILE A 150 0.94 -8.65 -11.64
C ILE A 150 2.13 -9.20 -10.84
N ILE A 151 3.08 -8.31 -10.52
CA ILE A 151 4.03 -8.48 -9.43
C ILE A 151 3.75 -7.41 -8.37
N SER A 152 3.81 -7.79 -7.08
CA SER A 152 3.44 -6.91 -5.96
C SER A 152 4.63 -6.55 -5.08
N PHE A 153 4.52 -5.37 -4.45
CA PHE A 153 5.45 -4.89 -3.43
C PHE A 153 4.64 -4.22 -2.32
N PRO A 154 4.86 -4.56 -1.03
CA PRO A 154 4.30 -3.79 0.07
C PRO A 154 4.69 -2.32 -0.06
N MET A 155 3.69 -1.41 -0.12
CA MET A 155 3.92 0.02 -0.33
C MET A 155 3.00 0.88 0.55
N GLY A 156 2.77 0.46 1.74
CA GLY A 156 2.02 1.20 2.77
C GLY A 156 1.44 0.28 3.83
N ASN A 157 1.20 0.83 4.99
CA ASN A 157 0.42 0.22 6.05
C ASN A 157 -0.20 1.33 6.91
N THR A 158 -1.44 1.17 7.33
CA THR A 158 -2.14 2.20 8.10
C THR A 158 -1.93 2.07 9.61
N GLY A 159 -1.35 0.96 10.07
CA GLY A 159 -1.49 0.55 11.46
C GLY A 159 -2.92 0.08 11.76
N ALA A 160 -3.22 -0.15 13.03
CA ALA A 160 -4.56 -0.51 13.46
C ALA A 160 -5.54 0.66 13.22
N GLN A 161 -6.69 0.33 12.66
CA GLN A 161 -7.70 1.32 12.30
C GLN A 161 -8.78 1.51 13.37
N MET A 162 -9.50 2.61 13.23
CA MET A 162 -10.74 2.85 13.99
C MET A 162 -11.91 2.08 13.37
N GLY A 163 -12.96 1.91 14.19
CA GLY A 163 -14.19 1.21 13.80
C GLY A 163 -15.20 2.05 13.03
N GLY A 164 -14.83 3.27 12.63
CA GLY A 164 -15.64 4.12 11.76
C GLY A 164 -16.66 4.99 12.44
N TRP A 165 -17.40 5.71 11.60
CA TRP A 165 -18.33 6.79 11.95
C TRP A 165 -19.77 6.34 11.80
N PHE A 166 -20.59 6.66 12.81
CA PHE A 166 -22.00 6.26 12.85
C PHE A 166 -22.87 7.48 13.15
N ARG A 167 -23.98 7.60 12.42
CA ARG A 167 -24.99 8.65 12.66
C ARG A 167 -25.80 8.38 13.92
N LYS A 168 -25.93 7.11 14.31
CA LYS A 168 -26.61 6.66 15.54
C LYS A 168 -25.66 5.88 16.43
N GLU A 169 -25.92 5.89 17.74
CA GLU A 169 -25.16 5.10 18.71
C GLU A 169 -25.53 3.61 18.59
N ILE A 170 -24.52 2.75 18.57
CA ILE A 170 -24.65 1.29 18.56
C ILE A 170 -24.39 0.79 19.99
N LYS A 171 -25.39 0.27 20.64
CA LYS A 171 -25.33 -0.22 22.03
C LYS A 171 -25.33 -1.74 22.11
N SER A 172 -25.74 -2.40 21.03
CA SER A 172 -25.85 -3.85 20.93
C SER A 172 -25.82 -4.29 19.47
N ILE A 173 -25.73 -5.59 19.23
CA ILE A 173 -25.76 -6.19 17.90
C ILE A 173 -27.09 -5.92 17.17
N GLN A 174 -28.20 -5.75 17.89
CA GLN A 174 -29.50 -5.47 17.32
C GLN A 174 -29.56 -4.11 16.62
N ASP A 175 -28.78 -3.14 17.07
CA ASP A 175 -28.70 -1.81 16.47
C ASP A 175 -28.03 -1.79 15.09
N LEU A 176 -27.41 -2.90 14.70
CA LEU A 176 -26.80 -3.09 13.38
C LEU A 176 -27.82 -3.46 12.30
N THR A 177 -29.00 -3.96 12.68
CA THR A 177 -30.00 -4.42 11.72
C THR A 177 -30.53 -3.29 10.85
N GLY A 178 -30.44 -3.46 9.53
CA GLY A 178 -30.88 -2.49 8.52
C GLY A 178 -29.92 -1.32 8.31
N LEU A 179 -28.78 -1.26 9.03
CA LEU A 179 -27.80 -0.20 8.92
C LEU A 179 -27.11 -0.26 7.53
N LYS A 180 -27.16 0.82 6.79
CA LYS A 180 -26.40 0.98 5.54
C LYS A 180 -24.98 1.42 5.89
N PHE A 181 -24.04 0.50 5.79
CA PHE A 181 -22.68 0.74 6.25
C PHE A 181 -21.68 0.65 5.10
N ARG A 182 -20.95 1.73 4.83
CA ARG A 182 -19.79 1.68 3.94
C ARG A 182 -18.67 0.95 4.68
N ILE A 183 -18.42 -0.26 4.27
CA ILE A 183 -17.42 -1.15 4.86
C ILE A 183 -16.84 -2.07 3.78
N SER A 184 -15.55 -2.40 3.88
CA SER A 184 -14.87 -3.20 2.87
C SER A 184 -15.34 -4.68 2.89
N ASN A 185 -15.22 -5.29 1.74
CA ASN A 185 -15.81 -6.54 1.28
C ASN A 185 -15.91 -7.69 2.30
N LEU A 186 -14.78 -8.17 2.86
CA LEU A 186 -14.81 -9.32 3.78
C LEU A 186 -15.43 -8.96 5.14
N ALA A 187 -15.14 -7.77 5.65
CA ALA A 187 -15.79 -7.26 6.86
C ALA A 187 -17.28 -7.01 6.61
N GLY A 188 -17.63 -6.53 5.41
CA GLY A 188 -19.03 -6.41 4.96
C GLY A 188 -19.76 -7.75 5.04
N LYS A 189 -19.16 -8.85 4.60
CA LYS A 189 -19.74 -10.20 4.69
C LYS A 189 -19.98 -10.65 6.14
N VAL A 190 -19.13 -10.25 7.08
CA VAL A 190 -19.33 -10.53 8.49
C VAL A 190 -20.53 -9.76 9.04
N VAL A 191 -20.58 -8.44 8.84
CA VAL A 191 -21.66 -7.61 9.41
C VAL A 191 -23.02 -7.83 8.73
N GLU A 192 -23.02 -8.31 7.47
CA GLU A 192 -24.23 -8.74 6.76
C GLU A 192 -24.99 -9.85 7.52
N LYS A 193 -24.27 -10.70 8.29
CA LYS A 193 -24.88 -11.72 9.15
C LYS A 193 -25.72 -11.16 10.30
N PHE A 194 -25.55 -9.86 10.60
CA PHE A 194 -26.29 -9.13 11.63
C PHE A 194 -27.36 -8.20 11.04
N GLY A 195 -27.65 -8.36 9.74
CA GLY A 195 -28.64 -7.55 9.04
C GLY A 195 -28.15 -6.17 8.59
N VAL A 196 -26.83 -5.91 8.62
CA VAL A 196 -26.22 -4.72 7.99
C VAL A 196 -26.36 -4.84 6.48
N ILE A 197 -26.53 -3.71 5.81
CA ILE A 197 -26.52 -3.57 4.34
C ILE A 197 -25.18 -2.94 3.95
N PRO A 198 -24.14 -3.74 3.65
CA PRO A 198 -22.82 -3.22 3.31
C PRO A 198 -22.85 -2.50 1.97
N GLN A 199 -22.05 -1.43 1.87
CA GLN A 199 -21.89 -0.62 0.67
C GLN A 199 -20.39 -0.48 0.36
N THR A 200 -19.97 -0.65 -0.89
CA THR A 200 -18.61 -0.36 -1.32
C THR A 200 -18.57 0.98 -2.04
N LEU A 201 -17.91 1.97 -1.45
CA LEU A 201 -17.74 3.32 -2.00
C LEU A 201 -16.26 3.72 -1.95
N ALA A 202 -15.80 4.45 -2.97
CA ALA A 202 -14.48 5.08 -2.94
C ALA A 202 -14.41 6.16 -1.84
N GLY A 203 -13.19 6.40 -1.30
CA GLY A 203 -13.00 7.32 -0.17
C GLY A 203 -13.54 8.73 -0.40
N GLY A 204 -13.43 9.25 -1.64
CA GLY A 204 -13.93 10.57 -1.99
C GLY A 204 -15.46 10.73 -1.96
N ASP A 205 -16.20 9.62 -1.99
CA ASP A 205 -17.67 9.62 -2.05
C ASP A 205 -18.34 9.49 -0.67
N ILE A 206 -17.56 9.15 0.38
CA ILE A 206 -18.07 8.79 1.71
C ILE A 206 -18.77 9.96 2.38
N TYR A 207 -18.15 11.15 2.37
CA TYR A 207 -18.72 12.33 3.02
C TYR A 207 -20.12 12.65 2.51
N ALA A 208 -20.25 12.77 1.19
CA ALA A 208 -21.53 13.07 0.55
C ALA A 208 -22.59 11.98 0.82
N ALA A 209 -22.18 10.70 0.83
CA ALA A 209 -23.09 9.59 1.10
C ALA A 209 -23.59 9.55 2.55
N LEU A 210 -22.76 9.97 3.53
CA LEU A 210 -23.20 10.17 4.91
C LEU A 210 -24.07 11.41 5.07
N GLU A 211 -23.73 12.52 4.41
CA GLU A 211 -24.44 13.79 4.48
C GLU A 211 -25.87 13.67 3.94
N ASP A 212 -26.03 13.06 2.78
CA ASP A 212 -27.36 12.88 2.14
C ASP A 212 -28.14 11.65 2.65
N GLY A 213 -27.57 10.84 3.54
CA GLY A 213 -28.24 9.69 4.16
C GLY A 213 -28.33 8.46 3.27
N ARG A 214 -27.57 8.37 2.17
CA ARG A 214 -27.44 7.14 1.38
C ARG A 214 -26.81 6.02 2.20
N ILE A 215 -25.94 6.38 3.15
CA ILE A 215 -25.38 5.46 4.16
C ILE A 215 -25.57 6.03 5.58
N ASP A 216 -25.63 5.14 6.57
CA ASP A 216 -25.82 5.47 7.99
C ASP A 216 -24.49 5.43 8.76
N ALA A 217 -23.51 4.72 8.23
CA ALA A 217 -22.19 4.55 8.82
C ALA A 217 -21.12 4.37 7.75
N ALA A 218 -19.88 4.73 8.09
CA ALA A 218 -18.73 4.49 7.24
C ALA A 218 -17.47 4.23 8.07
N GLU A 219 -16.71 3.20 7.70
CA GLU A 219 -15.31 3.09 8.10
C GLU A 219 -14.41 3.77 7.06
N TRP A 220 -13.26 4.25 7.50
CA TRP A 220 -12.22 4.69 6.60
C TRP A 220 -10.85 4.22 7.11
N VAL A 221 -10.16 4.99 7.95
CA VAL A 221 -8.86 4.58 8.49
C VAL A 221 -8.75 4.93 9.96
N GLY A 222 -8.63 6.22 10.24
CA GLY A 222 -8.31 6.70 11.55
C GLY A 222 -8.33 8.22 11.62
N PRO A 223 -8.04 8.78 12.81
CA PRO A 223 -8.32 10.18 13.11
C PRO A 223 -7.78 11.18 12.09
N TYR A 224 -6.57 10.96 11.56
CA TYR A 224 -5.92 11.93 10.69
C TYR A 224 -6.62 12.08 9.33
N ASP A 225 -6.88 10.98 8.65
CA ASP A 225 -7.56 11.01 7.36
C ASP A 225 -9.05 11.31 7.53
N ASP A 226 -9.67 10.76 8.56
CA ASP A 226 -11.10 10.93 8.83
C ASP A 226 -11.43 12.41 9.13
N LEU A 227 -10.53 13.11 9.83
CA LEU A 227 -10.62 14.57 10.05
C LEU A 227 -10.51 15.33 8.72
N LYS A 228 -9.62 14.95 7.82
CA LYS A 228 -9.47 15.56 6.49
C LYS A 228 -10.69 15.35 5.61
N LEU A 229 -11.30 14.17 5.70
CA LEU A 229 -12.54 13.87 5.00
C LEU A 229 -13.76 14.56 5.65
N GLY A 230 -13.61 15.09 6.87
CA GLY A 230 -14.66 15.82 7.57
C GLY A 230 -15.77 14.93 8.12
N LEU A 231 -15.53 13.62 8.31
CA LEU A 231 -16.56 12.64 8.67
C LEU A 231 -17.26 12.96 10.00
N ASN A 232 -16.55 13.61 10.92
CA ASN A 232 -17.10 14.10 12.19
C ASN A 232 -18.22 15.14 12.05
N LYS A 233 -18.34 15.79 10.89
CA LYS A 233 -19.38 16.81 10.64
C LYS A 233 -20.72 16.18 10.30
N VAL A 234 -20.71 14.94 9.81
CA VAL A 234 -21.90 14.23 9.29
C VAL A 234 -22.28 13.00 10.11
N ALA A 235 -21.39 12.55 11.01
CA ALA A 235 -21.64 11.43 11.93
C ALA A 235 -20.95 11.68 13.29
N PRO A 236 -21.68 11.71 14.44
CA PRO A 236 -21.12 12.13 15.72
C PRO A 236 -20.44 11.02 16.52
N TYR A 237 -20.70 9.74 16.22
CA TYR A 237 -20.16 8.61 16.96
C TYR A 237 -18.99 7.98 16.24
N TYR A 238 -17.84 7.83 16.92
CA TYR A 238 -16.63 7.28 16.40
C TYR A 238 -16.22 6.04 17.19
N TYR A 239 -16.32 4.87 16.54
CA TYR A 239 -16.15 3.57 17.20
C TYR A 239 -14.71 3.07 17.12
N TYR A 240 -14.33 2.19 18.06
CA TYR A 240 -13.04 1.48 18.12
C TYR A 240 -13.17 0.13 18.81
N PRO A 241 -12.20 -0.81 18.59
CA PRO A 241 -11.22 -0.82 17.50
C PRO A 241 -11.86 -1.22 16.16
N GLY A 242 -11.19 -0.92 15.04
CA GLY A 242 -11.52 -1.50 13.73
C GLY A 242 -11.08 -2.97 13.68
N TRP A 243 -11.89 -3.87 14.21
CA TRP A 243 -11.58 -5.28 14.36
C TRP A 243 -11.35 -6.02 13.03
N TRP A 244 -11.72 -5.41 11.93
CA TRP A 244 -11.52 -5.93 10.58
C TRP A 244 -10.16 -5.55 9.97
N GLU A 245 -9.46 -4.58 10.56
CA GLU A 245 -8.22 -4.01 10.00
C GLU A 245 -7.20 -3.70 11.10
N GLY A 246 -6.52 -4.76 11.58
CA GLY A 246 -5.45 -4.63 12.58
C GLY A 246 -4.17 -3.97 12.07
N GLY A 247 -4.00 -3.92 10.74
CA GLY A 247 -2.86 -3.31 10.07
C GLY A 247 -2.92 -3.57 8.58
N PRO A 248 -3.87 -2.93 7.85
CA PRO A 248 -4.00 -3.14 6.41
C PRO A 248 -2.76 -2.69 5.66
N GLN A 249 -2.22 -3.60 4.86
CA GLN A 249 -1.14 -3.34 3.93
C GLN A 249 -1.70 -2.81 2.61
N LEU A 250 -1.04 -1.82 2.06
CA LEU A 250 -1.26 -1.34 0.71
C LEU A 250 -0.14 -1.87 -0.18
N ASP A 251 -0.50 -2.18 -1.42
CA ASP A 251 0.45 -2.72 -2.39
C ASP A 251 0.66 -1.78 -3.58
N LEU A 252 1.90 -1.73 -4.01
CA LEU A 252 2.24 -1.40 -5.38
C LEU A 252 2.04 -2.66 -6.23
N TYR A 253 1.17 -2.58 -7.23
CA TYR A 253 1.04 -3.59 -8.27
C TYR A 253 1.69 -3.09 -9.54
N VAL A 254 2.54 -3.91 -10.13
CA VAL A 254 3.25 -3.60 -11.38
C VAL A 254 2.86 -4.64 -12.43
N ASN A 255 2.55 -4.19 -13.64
CA ASN A 255 2.34 -5.08 -14.77
C ASN A 255 3.58 -5.95 -14.99
N ARG A 256 3.39 -7.26 -15.10
CA ARG A 256 4.50 -8.22 -15.18
C ARG A 256 5.41 -7.98 -16.35
N LYS A 257 4.86 -7.68 -17.53
CA LYS A 257 5.66 -7.40 -18.74
C LYS A 257 6.47 -6.11 -18.57
N ALA A 258 5.87 -5.06 -18.01
CA ALA A 258 6.56 -3.81 -17.73
C ALA A 258 7.71 -4.03 -16.73
N TYR A 259 7.48 -4.80 -15.66
CA TYR A 259 8.51 -5.14 -14.68
C TYR A 259 9.65 -5.96 -15.29
N ASP A 260 9.32 -7.00 -16.09
CA ASP A 260 10.31 -7.90 -16.67
C ASP A 260 11.23 -7.17 -17.67
N SER A 261 10.76 -6.09 -18.31
CA SER A 261 11.55 -5.26 -19.22
C SER A 261 12.59 -4.35 -18.54
N LEU A 262 12.50 -4.18 -17.22
CA LEU A 262 13.44 -3.35 -16.47
C LEU A 262 14.81 -4.02 -16.30
N SER A 263 15.85 -3.18 -16.21
CA SER A 263 17.16 -3.59 -15.75
C SER A 263 17.12 -4.14 -14.31
N ALA A 264 18.11 -4.91 -13.93
CA ALA A 264 18.26 -5.41 -12.55
C ALA A 264 18.34 -4.25 -11.54
N GLU A 265 19.02 -3.16 -11.92
CA GLU A 265 19.12 -1.94 -11.11
C GLU A 265 17.73 -1.30 -10.89
N ASN A 266 16.96 -1.07 -11.95
CA ASN A 266 15.63 -0.49 -11.82
C ASN A 266 14.66 -1.38 -11.04
N LYS A 267 14.78 -2.70 -11.13
CA LYS A 267 14.03 -3.65 -10.29
C LYS A 267 14.35 -3.48 -8.80
N ALA A 268 15.64 -3.36 -8.46
CA ALA A 268 16.08 -3.11 -7.09
C ALA A 268 15.61 -1.73 -6.59
N ILE A 269 15.64 -0.70 -7.44
CA ILE A 269 15.12 0.65 -7.11
C ILE A 269 13.63 0.60 -6.76
N ILE A 270 12.81 -0.12 -7.52
CA ILE A 270 11.38 -0.29 -7.20
C ILE A 270 11.19 -0.93 -5.82
N GLU A 271 11.92 -1.99 -5.52
CA GLU A 271 11.79 -2.71 -4.25
C GLU A 271 12.17 -1.82 -3.06
N VAL A 272 13.29 -1.11 -3.15
CA VAL A 272 13.75 -0.18 -2.09
C VAL A 272 12.80 1.01 -1.94
N ALA A 273 12.36 1.61 -3.05
CA ALA A 273 11.46 2.75 -3.02
C ALA A 273 10.07 2.39 -2.44
N ALA A 274 9.54 1.21 -2.78
CA ALA A 274 8.28 0.71 -2.23
C ALA A 274 8.41 0.44 -0.72
N SER A 275 9.51 -0.19 -0.27
CA SER A 275 9.77 -0.44 1.15
C SER A 275 9.91 0.85 1.95
N TYR A 276 10.55 1.89 1.38
CA TYR A 276 10.62 3.19 2.02
C TYR A 276 9.25 3.85 2.16
N ALA A 277 8.44 3.84 1.07
CA ALA A 277 7.09 4.39 1.11
C ALA A 277 6.18 3.64 2.11
N HIS A 278 6.39 2.33 2.27
CA HIS A 278 5.69 1.52 3.28
C HIS A 278 5.94 2.01 4.70
N VAL A 279 7.20 2.22 5.06
CA VAL A 279 7.59 2.72 6.39
C VAL A 279 7.14 4.16 6.60
N ASP A 280 7.31 5.03 5.59
CA ASP A 280 6.91 6.45 5.64
C ASP A 280 5.41 6.61 5.89
N MET A 281 4.57 5.81 5.22
CA MET A 281 3.13 5.86 5.40
C MET A 281 2.72 5.48 6.83
N GLN A 282 3.21 4.37 7.35
CA GLN A 282 2.89 3.95 8.73
C GLN A 282 3.37 4.97 9.75
N ALA A 283 4.60 5.48 9.60
CA ALA A 283 5.14 6.51 10.49
C ALA A 283 4.29 7.79 10.48
N LYS A 284 3.74 8.18 9.33
CA LYS A 284 2.82 9.32 9.23
C LYS A 284 1.54 9.08 10.03
N TYR A 285 0.93 7.89 9.94
CA TYR A 285 -0.27 7.57 10.71
C TYR A 285 0.03 7.56 12.21
N ASP A 286 1.05 6.84 12.64
CA ASP A 286 1.40 6.73 14.06
C ASP A 286 1.74 8.09 14.68
N GLY A 287 2.46 8.94 13.93
CA GLY A 287 2.83 10.27 14.38
C GLY A 287 1.68 11.30 14.38
N ARG A 288 0.67 11.14 13.52
CA ARG A 288 -0.36 12.18 13.30
C ARG A 288 -1.72 11.86 13.91
N ASN A 289 -2.07 10.57 14.03
CA ASN A 289 -3.37 10.16 14.53
C ASN A 289 -3.68 10.67 15.93
N SER A 290 -2.68 10.68 16.83
CA SER A 290 -2.85 11.15 18.22
C SER A 290 -3.32 12.61 18.28
N ASN A 291 -2.71 13.50 17.51
CA ASN A 291 -3.11 14.91 17.48
C ASN A 291 -4.47 15.11 16.81
N ALA A 292 -4.73 14.40 15.71
CA ALA A 292 -6.02 14.44 15.02
C ALA A 292 -7.16 13.93 15.92
N LEU A 293 -6.92 12.87 16.70
CA LEU A 293 -7.89 12.34 17.67
C LEU A 293 -8.27 13.41 18.72
N LYS A 294 -7.27 14.13 19.26
CA LYS A 294 -7.51 15.23 20.20
C LYS A 294 -8.37 16.33 19.57
N GLN A 295 -8.13 16.67 18.31
CA GLN A 295 -8.94 17.67 17.59
C GLN A 295 -10.37 17.19 17.38
N LEU A 296 -10.58 15.93 16.96
CA LEU A 296 -11.91 15.35 16.80
C LEU A 296 -12.70 15.34 18.10
N VAL A 297 -12.08 14.90 19.20
CA VAL A 297 -12.73 14.91 20.54
C VAL A 297 -13.02 16.33 21.00
N GLY A 298 -12.10 17.27 20.82
CA GLY A 298 -12.31 18.69 21.11
C GLY A 298 -13.44 19.32 20.28
N ALA A 299 -13.70 18.81 19.08
CA ALA A 299 -14.82 19.21 18.23
C ALA A 299 -16.16 18.51 18.58
N GLY A 300 -16.21 17.70 19.63
CA GLY A 300 -17.43 17.05 20.13
C GLY A 300 -17.69 15.63 19.63
N THR A 301 -16.72 15.01 18.95
CA THR A 301 -16.82 13.60 18.54
C THR A 301 -16.97 12.67 19.76
N LYS A 302 -17.94 11.77 19.69
CA LYS A 302 -18.25 10.81 20.75
C LYS A 302 -17.54 9.49 20.51
N LEU A 303 -16.40 9.27 21.15
CA LEU A 303 -15.69 8.00 21.10
C LEU A 303 -16.48 6.90 21.79
N ARG A 304 -16.58 5.73 21.18
CA ARG A 304 -17.28 4.56 21.70
C ARG A 304 -16.50 3.27 21.41
N PRO A 305 -16.30 2.40 22.40
CA PRO A 305 -15.88 1.04 22.10
C PRO A 305 -17.04 0.29 21.45
N PHE A 306 -16.75 -0.64 20.55
CA PHE A 306 -17.78 -1.59 20.11
C PHE A 306 -18.28 -2.41 21.29
N PRO A 307 -19.60 -2.68 21.37
CA PRO A 307 -20.17 -3.56 22.38
C PRO A 307 -19.54 -4.96 22.33
N ALA A 308 -19.39 -5.60 23.49
CA ALA A 308 -18.74 -6.91 23.59
C ALA A 308 -19.48 -8.02 22.82
N ASP A 309 -20.80 -7.94 22.72
CA ASP A 309 -21.63 -8.85 21.92
C ASP A 309 -21.34 -8.71 20.42
N VAL A 310 -21.17 -7.48 19.92
CA VAL A 310 -20.78 -7.19 18.53
C VAL A 310 -19.40 -7.80 18.26
N MET A 311 -18.42 -7.57 19.13
CA MET A 311 -17.05 -8.09 18.98
C MET A 311 -17.03 -9.63 18.96
N THR A 312 -17.74 -10.25 19.90
CA THR A 312 -17.78 -11.72 20.04
C THR A 312 -18.49 -12.36 18.84
N ALA A 313 -19.64 -11.81 18.44
CA ALA A 313 -20.37 -12.32 17.30
C ALA A 313 -19.58 -12.16 16.00
N SER A 314 -18.95 -10.99 15.79
CA SER A 314 -18.12 -10.72 14.61
C SER A 314 -16.93 -11.68 14.51
N PHE A 315 -16.26 -11.98 15.63
CA PHE A 315 -15.17 -12.96 15.65
C PHE A 315 -15.66 -14.36 15.24
N LYS A 316 -16.81 -14.80 15.77
CA LYS A 316 -17.41 -16.09 15.44
C LYS A 316 -17.76 -16.17 13.94
N GLU A 317 -18.48 -15.17 13.42
CA GLU A 317 -18.90 -15.15 12.01
C GLU A 317 -17.71 -15.04 11.05
N ALA A 318 -16.67 -14.27 11.38
CA ALA A 318 -15.45 -14.21 10.59
C ALA A 318 -14.83 -15.62 10.42
N ASN A 319 -14.71 -16.39 11.51
CA ASN A 319 -14.15 -17.74 11.44
C ASN A 319 -15.03 -18.69 10.60
N LEU A 320 -16.36 -18.60 10.70
CA LEU A 320 -17.27 -19.38 9.85
C LEU A 320 -17.10 -19.06 8.36
N ILE A 321 -16.93 -17.77 8.02
CA ILE A 321 -16.65 -17.33 6.65
C ILE A 321 -15.29 -17.87 6.18
N TYR A 322 -14.26 -17.87 7.01
CA TYR A 322 -12.95 -18.42 6.67
C TYR A 322 -13.01 -19.93 6.40
N GLU A 323 -13.79 -20.68 7.18
CA GLU A 323 -14.03 -22.10 6.91
C GLU A 323 -14.74 -22.33 5.58
N GLU A 324 -15.72 -21.49 5.25
CA GLU A 324 -16.42 -21.55 3.96
C GLU A 324 -15.46 -21.24 2.80
N LEU A 325 -14.63 -20.19 2.91
CA LEU A 325 -13.64 -19.84 1.91
C LEU A 325 -12.58 -20.93 1.74
N ASN A 326 -12.14 -21.57 2.82
CA ASN A 326 -11.24 -22.72 2.78
C ASN A 326 -11.81 -23.90 1.97
N ARG A 327 -13.13 -24.09 2.00
CA ARG A 327 -13.78 -25.15 1.21
C ARG A 327 -13.96 -24.76 -0.26
N LYS A 328 -14.20 -23.47 -0.56
CA LYS A 328 -14.64 -23.02 -1.88
C LYS A 328 -13.53 -22.43 -2.76
N ASN A 329 -12.41 -22.01 -2.18
CA ASN A 329 -11.36 -21.29 -2.91
C ASN A 329 -9.97 -21.84 -2.59
N ASP A 330 -9.33 -22.44 -3.59
CA ASP A 330 -8.02 -23.08 -3.43
C ASP A 330 -6.89 -22.10 -3.16
N ASP A 331 -6.94 -20.89 -3.75
CA ASP A 331 -5.96 -19.85 -3.49
C ASP A 331 -6.06 -19.35 -2.05
N TRP A 332 -7.28 -19.06 -1.61
CA TRP A 332 -7.55 -18.73 -0.22
C TRP A 332 -7.02 -19.79 0.73
N ARG A 333 -7.45 -21.05 0.55
CA ARG A 333 -7.08 -22.16 1.43
C ARG A 333 -5.56 -22.28 1.60
N ARG A 334 -4.82 -22.23 0.48
CA ARG A 334 -3.37 -22.36 0.46
C ARG A 334 -2.68 -21.22 1.21
N ILE A 335 -3.09 -19.98 0.96
CA ILE A 335 -2.47 -18.79 1.56
C ILE A 335 -2.90 -18.65 3.02
N TYR A 336 -4.19 -18.87 3.31
CA TYR A 336 -4.74 -18.73 4.66
C TYR A 336 -4.17 -19.76 5.64
N ALA A 337 -3.85 -20.97 5.20
CA ALA A 337 -3.22 -21.97 6.05
C ALA A 337 -1.85 -21.51 6.61
N ASP A 338 -1.04 -20.87 5.78
CA ASP A 338 0.24 -20.27 6.19
C ASP A 338 0.01 -19.02 7.07
N PHE A 339 -0.88 -18.13 6.63
CA PHE A 339 -1.25 -16.92 7.35
C PHE A 339 -1.72 -17.21 8.79
N VAL A 340 -2.59 -18.17 8.98
CA VAL A 340 -3.14 -18.52 10.30
C VAL A 340 -2.09 -19.14 11.22
N LYS A 341 -1.21 -19.98 10.67
CA LYS A 341 -0.08 -20.53 11.41
C LYS A 341 0.85 -19.41 11.88
N PHE A 342 1.25 -18.52 10.96
CA PHE A 342 2.10 -17.39 11.30
C PHE A 342 1.45 -16.47 12.35
N ARG A 343 0.14 -16.22 12.24
CA ARG A 343 -0.61 -15.43 13.23
C ARG A 343 -0.55 -16.06 14.62
N ALA A 344 -0.71 -17.39 14.72
CA ALA A 344 -0.68 -18.08 16.01
C ALA A 344 0.70 -17.97 16.67
N ASP A 345 1.78 -18.23 15.91
CA ASP A 345 3.15 -18.16 16.40
C ASP A 345 3.52 -16.72 16.79
N SER A 346 3.17 -15.76 15.95
CA SER A 346 3.40 -14.34 16.19
C SER A 346 2.63 -13.82 17.42
N ASN A 347 1.36 -14.19 17.60
CA ASN A 347 0.56 -13.81 18.76
C ASN A 347 1.15 -14.37 20.06
N LEU A 348 1.75 -15.56 20.03
CA LEU A 348 2.44 -16.13 21.19
C LEU A 348 3.60 -15.21 21.62
N TRP A 349 4.42 -14.74 20.66
CA TRP A 349 5.53 -13.83 20.95
C TRP A 349 5.03 -12.47 21.45
N PHE A 350 4.11 -11.83 20.75
CA PHE A 350 3.60 -10.49 21.09
C PHE A 350 2.88 -10.47 22.45
N ARG A 351 2.29 -11.59 22.88
CA ARG A 351 1.68 -11.70 24.23
C ARG A 351 2.68 -11.45 25.35
N PHE A 352 3.92 -11.91 25.19
CA PHE A 352 4.95 -11.78 26.22
C PHE A 352 5.75 -10.48 26.12
N THR A 353 5.79 -9.86 24.97
CA THR A 353 6.56 -8.65 24.69
C THR A 353 5.64 -7.42 24.64
N GLU A 354 5.25 -6.98 23.45
CA GLU A 354 4.52 -5.73 23.25
C GLU A 354 3.25 -5.61 24.10
N ALA A 355 2.42 -6.65 24.14
CA ALA A 355 1.18 -6.57 24.91
C ALA A 355 1.42 -6.36 26.42
N ARG A 356 2.48 -6.92 26.97
CA ARG A 356 2.84 -6.71 28.39
C ARG A 356 3.47 -5.34 28.61
N PHE A 357 4.38 -4.94 27.73
CA PHE A 357 5.02 -3.64 27.79
C PHE A 357 3.98 -2.52 27.66
N ASP A 358 3.14 -2.56 26.60
CA ASP A 358 2.12 -1.55 26.34
C ASP A 358 1.10 -1.47 27.47
N SER A 359 0.62 -2.63 27.97
CA SER A 359 -0.32 -2.68 29.09
C SER A 359 0.27 -2.05 30.34
N PHE A 360 1.55 -2.31 30.63
CA PHE A 360 2.24 -1.68 31.76
C PHE A 360 2.35 -0.17 31.56
N MET A 361 2.84 0.29 30.42
CA MET A 361 3.01 1.72 30.12
C MET A 361 1.69 2.50 30.18
N GLN A 362 0.61 1.91 29.64
CA GLN A 362 -0.73 2.54 29.68
C GLN A 362 -1.31 2.63 31.10
N SER A 363 -0.86 1.79 32.03
CA SER A 363 -1.27 1.85 33.43
C SER A 363 -0.52 2.90 34.26
N GLN A 364 0.60 3.43 33.73
CA GLN A 364 1.38 4.46 34.42
C GLN A 364 0.77 5.84 34.21
N LYS A 365 0.77 6.65 35.29
CA LYS A 365 0.47 8.09 35.19
C LYS A 365 1.77 8.79 34.82
N LEU A 366 1.86 9.26 33.59
CA LEU A 366 2.95 10.13 33.12
C LEU A 366 2.63 11.58 33.40
#